data_b74b181377ce5eb1568dc675457944a1
#
_entry.id   b74b181377ce5eb1568dc675457944a1
#
_cell.length_a   1.000
_cell.length_b   1.000
_cell.length_c   1.000
_cell.angle_alpha   90.00
_cell.angle_beta   90.00
_cell.angle_gamma   90.00
#
_symmetry.space_group_name_H-M   'P 1'
#
loop_
_entity.id
_entity.type
_entity.pdbx_description
1 polymer ?
#
loop_
_entity_poly.entity_id
_entity_poly.type
_entity_poly.pdbx_seq_one_letter_code
_entity_poly.pdbx_strand_id
1 'polypeptide(L)'
;LIPIMAGMGLNFGMTLGAMAGQIGLIFAADWQIWGIPGIILAMIISIPISILLGIFCGKMLNRAKGREMITSYIISFFMNGLYQLVVLYMMGSIIPIMHSSIKLPRGYGVRNTVSLLHMRQYLDNLLAIRIGGVKIPVLTLIVIGLLCLFIIWFRKTKLGQDIRTVGMNMQVA
;
A
#
# COMPACT_ATOMS: atom_id res chain seq x y z
N LEU A 1 -5.84 -9.30 9.17
CA LEU A 1 -6.80 -10.34 9.56
C LEU A 1 -6.67 -11.59 8.67
N ILE A 2 -6.68 -11.46 7.34
CA ILE A 2 -6.62 -12.60 6.39
C ILE A 2 -5.38 -13.50 6.62
N PRO A 3 -4.14 -12.97 6.75
CA PRO A 3 -2.96 -13.80 7.01
C PRO A 3 -3.01 -14.54 8.35
N ILE A 4 -3.58 -13.91 9.38
CA ILE A 4 -3.76 -14.54 10.69
C ILE A 4 -4.75 -15.72 10.60
N MET A 5 -5.80 -15.57 9.80
CA MET A 5 -6.76 -16.65 9.55
C MET A 5 -6.14 -17.82 8.77
N ALA A 6 -5.14 -17.53 7.93
CA ALA A 6 -4.36 -18.54 7.21
C ALA A 6 -3.29 -19.24 8.07
N GLY A 7 -3.22 -18.98 9.37
CA GLY A 7 -2.23 -19.56 10.26
C GLY A 7 -0.81 -19.01 10.10
N MET A 8 -0.60 -18.01 9.25
CA MET A 8 0.72 -17.43 8.98
C MET A 8 1.21 -16.46 10.07
N GLY A 9 0.41 -16.19 11.10
CA GLY A 9 0.73 -15.22 12.14
C GLY A 9 0.73 -13.78 11.64
N LEU A 10 1.59 -12.92 12.21
CA LEU A 10 1.75 -11.55 11.78
C LEU A 10 2.49 -11.50 10.44
N ASN A 11 1.85 -10.94 9.42
CA ASN A 11 2.45 -10.80 8.09
C ASN A 11 2.85 -9.33 7.87
N PHE A 12 4.15 -9.09 7.73
CA PHE A 12 4.71 -7.79 7.42
C PHE A 12 4.64 -7.42 5.93
N GLY A 13 4.11 -8.30 5.09
CA GLY A 13 3.93 -8.06 3.65
C GLY A 13 3.01 -6.87 3.31
N MET A 14 2.23 -6.35 4.27
CA MET A 14 1.42 -5.14 4.04
C MET A 14 2.26 -3.90 3.74
N THR A 15 3.53 -3.87 4.15
CA THR A 15 4.45 -2.77 3.83
C THR A 15 4.71 -2.67 2.34
N LEU A 16 4.72 -3.80 1.62
CA LEU A 16 4.88 -3.83 0.16
C LEU A 16 3.70 -3.15 -0.55
N GLY A 17 2.48 -3.37 -0.04
CA GLY A 17 1.29 -2.67 -0.55
C GLY A 17 1.35 -1.17 -0.30
N ALA A 18 1.82 -0.75 0.87
CA ALA A 18 2.02 0.67 1.18
C ALA A 18 3.05 1.33 0.26
N MET A 19 4.17 0.64 -0.05
CA MET A 19 5.19 1.12 -0.99
C MET A 19 4.63 1.26 -2.41
N ALA A 20 3.85 0.28 -2.87
CA ALA A 20 3.18 0.39 -4.17
C ALA A 20 2.26 1.60 -4.24
N GLY A 21 1.49 1.85 -3.18
CA GLY A 21 0.64 3.03 -3.05
C GLY A 21 1.43 4.35 -3.09
N GLN A 22 2.56 4.41 -2.40
CA GLN A 22 3.44 5.59 -2.40
C GLN A 22 4.02 5.87 -3.78
N ILE A 23 4.44 4.84 -4.53
CA ILE A 23 4.91 4.99 -5.91
C ILE A 23 3.80 5.58 -6.78
N GLY A 24 2.57 5.06 -6.70
CA GLY A 24 1.43 5.59 -7.42
C GLY A 24 1.15 7.06 -7.10
N LEU A 25 1.24 7.45 -5.82
CA LEU A 25 1.06 8.84 -5.39
C LEU A 25 2.17 9.76 -5.90
N ILE A 26 3.43 9.30 -5.97
CA ILE A 26 4.55 10.07 -6.52
C ILE A 26 4.31 10.38 -8.00
N PHE A 27 3.87 9.40 -8.80
CA PHE A 27 3.53 9.62 -10.21
C PHE A 27 2.35 10.55 -10.39
N ALA A 28 1.29 10.42 -9.58
CA ALA A 28 0.15 11.33 -9.62
C ALA A 28 0.55 12.77 -9.27
N ALA A 29 1.46 12.94 -8.30
CA ALA A 29 2.01 14.23 -7.92
C ALA A 29 2.93 14.82 -9.02
N ASP A 30 3.72 13.99 -9.71
CA ASP A 30 4.58 14.41 -10.81
C ASP A 30 3.76 14.91 -12.00
N TRP A 31 2.65 14.25 -12.31
CA TRP A 31 1.75 14.66 -13.38
C TRP A 31 0.80 15.80 -12.98
N GLN A 32 0.92 16.30 -11.75
CA GLN A 32 0.09 17.38 -11.17
C GLN A 32 -1.42 17.13 -11.26
N ILE A 33 -1.83 15.87 -11.27
CA ILE A 33 -3.24 15.52 -11.25
C ILE A 33 -3.67 15.48 -9.79
N TRP A 34 -4.32 16.56 -9.35
CA TRP A 34 -4.76 16.75 -7.98
C TRP A 34 -6.22 16.34 -7.78
N GLY A 35 -6.60 16.12 -6.53
CA GLY A 35 -7.97 15.78 -6.16
C GLY A 35 -8.35 14.33 -6.41
N ILE A 36 -9.63 14.07 -6.67
CA ILE A 36 -10.18 12.73 -6.90
C ILE A 36 -9.54 12.02 -8.10
N PRO A 37 -9.39 12.66 -9.28
CA PRO A 37 -8.76 12.00 -10.42
C PRO A 37 -7.29 11.61 -10.14
N GLY A 38 -6.56 12.41 -9.36
CA GLY A 38 -5.20 12.06 -8.94
C GLY A 38 -5.14 10.80 -8.06
N ILE A 39 -6.12 10.65 -7.16
CA ILE A 39 -6.22 9.45 -6.31
C ILE A 39 -6.57 8.22 -7.14
N ILE A 40 -7.51 8.34 -8.08
CA ILE A 40 -7.88 7.25 -8.99
C ILE A 40 -6.67 6.84 -9.84
N LEU A 41 -5.93 7.80 -10.37
CA LEU A 41 -4.71 7.54 -11.14
C LEU A 41 -3.67 6.81 -10.27
N ALA A 42 -3.42 7.29 -9.05
CA ALA A 42 -2.52 6.64 -8.10
C ALA A 42 -2.93 5.19 -7.83
N MET A 43 -4.23 4.93 -7.65
CA MET A 43 -4.77 3.57 -7.49
C MET A 43 -4.51 2.70 -8.73
N ILE A 44 -4.77 3.21 -9.94
CA ILE A 44 -4.55 2.47 -11.19
C ILE A 44 -3.07 2.09 -11.35
N ILE A 45 -2.15 2.98 -11.01
CA ILE A 45 -0.71 2.71 -11.09
C ILE A 45 -0.26 1.75 -9.97
N SER A 46 -0.80 1.91 -8.76
CA SER A 46 -0.38 1.10 -7.61
C SER A 46 -0.87 -0.35 -7.68
N ILE A 47 -2.02 -0.62 -8.32
CA ILE A 47 -2.59 -1.97 -8.42
C ILE A 47 -1.62 -2.96 -9.09
N PRO A 48 -1.10 -2.73 -10.33
CA PRO A 48 -0.19 -3.68 -10.96
C PRO A 48 1.12 -3.86 -10.17
N ILE A 49 1.65 -2.79 -9.59
CA ILE A 49 2.87 -2.85 -8.76
C ILE A 49 2.60 -3.68 -7.51
N SER A 50 1.47 -3.46 -6.85
CA SER A 50 1.05 -4.20 -5.66
C SER A 50 0.85 -5.69 -5.97
N ILE A 51 0.27 -6.03 -7.12
CA ILE A 51 0.09 -7.42 -7.57
C ILE A 51 1.45 -8.10 -7.78
N LEU A 52 2.39 -7.45 -8.48
CA LEU A 52 3.72 -7.99 -8.71
C LEU A 52 4.47 -8.22 -7.39
N LEU A 53 4.48 -7.24 -6.50
CA LEU A 53 5.11 -7.36 -5.19
C LEU A 53 4.43 -8.42 -4.32
N GLY A 54 3.10 -8.52 -4.40
CA GLY A 54 2.31 -9.52 -3.70
C GLY A 54 2.62 -10.94 -4.16
N ILE A 55 2.74 -11.16 -5.48
CA ILE A 55 3.13 -12.47 -6.05
C ILE A 55 4.55 -12.83 -5.61
N PHE A 56 5.47 -11.87 -5.66
CA PHE A 56 6.85 -12.09 -5.20
C PHE A 56 6.90 -12.50 -3.73
N CYS A 57 6.26 -11.71 -2.88
CA CYS A 57 6.17 -11.99 -1.45
C CYS A 57 5.51 -13.33 -1.15
N GLY A 58 4.38 -13.63 -1.81
CA GLY A 58 3.65 -14.88 -1.65
C GLY A 58 4.48 -16.11 -2.04
N LYS A 59 5.24 -16.04 -3.15
CA LYS A 59 6.15 -17.11 -3.55
C LYS A 59 7.28 -17.34 -2.53
N MET A 60 7.84 -16.27 -1.97
CA MET A 60 8.88 -16.35 -0.95
C MET A 60 8.33 -16.97 0.35
N LEU A 61 7.17 -16.49 0.81
CA LEU A 61 6.51 -17.03 2.01
C LEU A 61 6.15 -18.51 1.86
N ASN A 62 5.66 -18.90 0.69
CA ASN A 62 5.28 -20.28 0.42
C ASN A 62 6.48 -21.24 0.44
N ARG A 63 7.71 -20.75 0.19
CA ARG A 63 8.94 -21.53 0.32
C ARG A 63 9.44 -21.63 1.77
N ALA A 64 9.04 -20.70 2.62
CA ALA A 64 9.52 -20.57 3.99
C ALA A 64 8.61 -21.25 5.02
N LYS A 65 8.03 -22.40 4.67
CA LYS A 65 7.08 -23.15 5.51
C LYS A 65 7.53 -23.25 6.97
N GLY A 66 6.68 -22.82 7.90
CA GLY A 66 6.95 -22.82 9.34
C GLY A 66 7.79 -21.63 9.83
N ARG A 67 8.29 -20.76 8.94
CA ARG A 67 9.07 -19.56 9.27
C ARG A 67 8.54 -18.30 8.57
N GLU A 68 7.26 -18.30 8.23
CA GLU A 68 6.62 -17.26 7.41
C GLU A 68 6.71 -15.88 8.06
N MET A 69 6.57 -15.80 9.38
CA MET A 69 6.63 -14.54 10.13
C MET A 69 8.01 -13.88 10.00
N ILE A 70 9.08 -14.63 10.25
CA ILE A 70 10.46 -14.14 10.17
C ILE A 70 10.79 -13.77 8.72
N THR A 71 10.40 -14.63 7.76
CA THR A 71 10.62 -14.38 6.34
C THR A 71 9.90 -13.14 5.86
N SER A 72 8.65 -12.91 6.26
CA SER A 72 7.90 -11.70 5.90
C SER A 72 8.55 -10.44 6.45
N TYR A 73 9.09 -10.51 7.65
CA TYR A 73 9.83 -9.41 8.27
C TYR A 73 11.10 -9.07 7.48
N ILE A 74 11.93 -10.07 7.16
CA ILE A 74 13.16 -9.89 6.38
C ILE A 74 12.84 -9.31 4.99
N ILE A 75 11.83 -9.86 4.30
CA ILE A 75 11.40 -9.35 2.98
C ILE A 75 10.95 -7.89 3.09
N SER A 76 10.19 -7.54 4.13
CA SER A 76 9.71 -6.19 4.34
C SER A 76 10.85 -5.18 4.50
N PHE A 77 11.87 -5.52 5.28
CA PHE A 77 13.06 -4.65 5.45
C PHE A 77 13.89 -4.54 4.16
N PHE A 78 14.13 -5.66 3.50
CA PHE A 78 14.85 -5.69 2.23
C PHE A 78 14.14 -4.82 1.18
N MET A 79 12.83 -5.01 1.04
CA MET A 79 12.04 -4.24 0.08
C MET A 79 11.96 -2.76 0.44
N ASN A 80 11.96 -2.41 1.73
CA ASN A 80 12.03 -1.02 2.15
C ASN A 80 13.34 -0.36 1.71
N GLY A 81 14.47 -1.05 1.87
CA GLY A 81 15.76 -0.57 1.35
C GLY A 81 15.76 -0.43 -0.17
N LEU A 82 15.21 -1.42 -0.89
CA LEU A 82 15.07 -1.38 -2.35
C LEU A 82 14.17 -0.21 -2.80
N TYR A 83 13.04 0.00 -2.12
CA TYR A 83 12.14 1.12 -2.37
C TYR A 83 12.86 2.46 -2.22
N GLN A 84 13.60 2.64 -1.12
CA GLN A 84 14.37 3.87 -0.90
C GLN A 84 15.42 4.08 -1.99
N LEU A 85 16.12 3.03 -2.42
CA LEU A 85 17.08 3.10 -3.52
C LEU A 85 16.38 3.54 -4.81
N VAL A 86 15.26 2.92 -5.17
CA VAL A 86 14.51 3.26 -6.39
C VAL A 86 13.98 4.69 -6.32
N VAL A 87 13.34 5.07 -5.23
CA VAL A 87 12.69 6.39 -5.11
C VAL A 87 13.71 7.51 -4.97
N LEU A 88 14.75 7.33 -4.14
CA LEU A 88 15.70 8.40 -3.86
C LEU A 88 16.79 8.55 -4.94
N TYR A 89 17.15 7.47 -5.63
CA TYR A 89 18.28 7.50 -6.58
C TYR A 89 17.85 7.28 -8.03
N MET A 90 16.92 6.36 -8.31
CA MET A 90 16.53 6.07 -9.68
C MET A 90 15.46 7.02 -10.22
N MET A 91 14.52 7.45 -9.38
CA MET A 91 13.56 8.48 -9.78
C MET A 91 14.26 9.83 -9.91
N GLY A 92 14.09 10.48 -11.07
CA GLY A 92 14.74 11.75 -11.41
C GLY A 92 16.08 11.61 -12.13
N SER A 93 16.75 10.44 -12.05
CA SER A 93 17.96 10.15 -12.83
C SER A 93 17.69 9.21 -14.01
N ILE A 94 17.06 8.06 -13.75
CA ILE A 94 16.75 7.03 -14.75
C ILE A 94 15.27 7.14 -15.17
N ILE A 95 14.38 7.31 -14.22
CA ILE A 95 12.95 7.52 -14.47
C ILE A 95 12.71 9.03 -14.56
N PRO A 96 12.35 9.57 -15.74
CA PRO A 96 12.19 11.00 -15.92
C PRO A 96 11.00 11.50 -15.06
N ILE A 97 11.28 12.47 -14.19
CA ILE A 97 10.30 13.21 -13.42
C ILE A 97 10.18 14.59 -14.03
N MET A 98 8.96 15.01 -14.36
CA MET A 98 8.72 16.27 -15.08
C MET A 98 8.83 17.50 -14.18
N HIS A 99 8.41 17.39 -12.90
CA HIS A 99 8.32 18.56 -12.04
C HIS A 99 9.49 18.72 -11.09
N SER A 100 10.09 19.91 -11.16
CA SER A 100 11.24 20.31 -10.31
C SER A 100 10.92 20.39 -8.82
N SER A 101 9.64 20.53 -8.44
CA SER A 101 9.22 20.60 -7.03
C SER A 101 9.43 19.29 -6.27
N ILE A 102 9.43 18.16 -7.00
CA ILE A 102 9.61 16.81 -6.43
C ILE A 102 11.09 16.41 -6.44
N LYS A 103 11.89 16.99 -7.36
CA LYS A 103 13.35 16.76 -7.45
C LYS A 103 14.09 17.43 -6.31
N LEU A 104 15.24 16.86 -5.93
CA LEU A 104 16.18 17.54 -5.07
C LEU A 104 16.73 18.80 -5.77
N PRO A 105 16.84 19.94 -5.05
CA PRO A 105 17.37 21.20 -5.65
C PRO A 105 18.84 21.08 -6.08
N ARG A 106 19.60 20.22 -5.43
CA ARG A 106 21.00 19.89 -5.74
C ARG A 106 21.21 18.40 -5.54
N GLY A 107 21.45 17.65 -6.62
CA GLY A 107 21.70 16.21 -6.58
C GLY A 107 20.78 15.39 -7.47
N TYR A 108 20.85 14.08 -7.33
CA TYR A 108 20.07 13.11 -8.09
C TYR A 108 18.91 12.59 -7.20
N GLY A 109 17.75 12.38 -7.79
CA GLY A 109 16.62 11.73 -7.15
C GLY A 109 15.53 12.66 -6.66
N VAL A 110 14.61 12.07 -5.90
CA VAL A 110 13.40 12.69 -5.34
C VAL A 110 13.64 13.14 -3.91
N ARG A 111 12.96 14.19 -3.48
CA ARG A 111 12.96 14.60 -2.06
C ARG A 111 12.43 13.46 -1.19
N ASN A 112 13.03 13.28 -0.04
CA ASN A 112 12.60 12.28 0.94
C ASN A 112 11.15 12.53 1.45
N THR A 113 10.70 13.78 1.38
CA THR A 113 9.34 14.19 1.73
C THR A 113 8.71 14.92 0.56
N VAL A 114 7.66 14.33 -0.03
CA VAL A 114 6.83 14.95 -1.05
C VAL A 114 5.57 15.48 -0.38
N SER A 115 5.27 16.77 -0.58
CA SER A 115 4.07 17.37 -0.03
C SER A 115 2.83 16.94 -0.82
N LEU A 116 2.00 16.13 -0.19
CA LEU A 116 0.69 15.72 -0.73
C LEU A 116 -0.45 16.58 -0.17
N LEU A 117 -0.13 17.81 0.28
CA LEU A 117 -1.07 18.68 0.97
C LEU A 117 -2.35 18.92 0.15
N HIS A 118 -2.22 19.11 -1.15
CA HIS A 118 -3.36 19.31 -2.04
C HIS A 118 -4.26 18.08 -2.13
N MET A 119 -3.70 16.87 -2.22
CA MET A 119 -4.50 15.63 -2.23
C MET A 119 -5.19 15.41 -0.89
N ARG A 120 -4.47 15.62 0.22
CA ARG A 120 -5.01 15.48 1.57
C ARG A 120 -6.15 16.46 1.84
N GLN A 121 -6.01 17.72 1.44
CA GLN A 121 -7.06 18.72 1.62
C GLN A 121 -8.35 18.32 0.89
N TYR A 122 -8.27 17.72 -0.29
CA TYR A 122 -9.44 17.21 -1.01
C TYR A 122 -10.07 16.03 -0.26
N LEU A 123 -9.30 15.07 0.21
CA LEU A 123 -9.82 13.94 0.97
C LEU A 123 -10.45 14.37 2.30
N ASP A 124 -9.75 15.23 3.05
CA ASP A 124 -10.21 15.67 4.36
C ASP A 124 -11.40 16.62 4.30
N ASN A 125 -11.58 17.38 3.21
CA ASN A 125 -12.65 18.38 3.09
C ASN A 125 -13.87 17.87 2.33
N LEU A 126 -13.78 16.80 1.55
CA LEU A 126 -14.84 16.35 0.64
C LEU A 126 -16.12 15.93 1.39
N LEU A 127 -16.02 15.46 2.63
CA LEU A 127 -17.13 15.09 3.51
C LEU A 127 -16.76 15.39 4.98
N ALA A 128 -16.10 16.50 5.25
CA ALA A 128 -15.74 16.84 6.62
C ALA A 128 -16.94 17.42 7.38
N ILE A 129 -17.33 16.77 8.45
CA ILE A 129 -18.29 17.30 9.41
C ILE A 129 -17.53 17.96 10.55
N ARG A 130 -17.84 19.22 10.83
CA ARG A 130 -17.30 19.96 11.97
C ARG A 130 -18.27 19.85 13.14
N ILE A 131 -17.87 19.18 14.19
CA ILE A 131 -18.62 19.10 15.45
C ILE A 131 -17.76 19.69 16.56
N GLY A 132 -18.21 20.79 17.15
CA GLY A 132 -17.54 21.37 18.32
C GLY A 132 -16.07 21.77 18.12
N GLY A 133 -15.66 22.21 16.91
CA GLY A 133 -14.28 22.61 16.60
C GLY A 133 -13.35 21.47 16.12
N VAL A 134 -13.79 20.21 16.18
CA VAL A 134 -13.05 19.06 15.66
C VAL A 134 -13.53 18.71 14.24
N LYS A 135 -12.60 18.57 13.31
CA LYS A 135 -12.89 18.11 11.94
C LYS A 135 -12.84 16.58 11.90
N ILE A 136 -13.96 15.96 11.57
CA ILE A 136 -14.07 14.50 11.40
C ILE A 136 -14.10 14.20 9.90
N PRO A 137 -13.09 13.51 9.34
CA PRO A 137 -13.06 13.13 7.94
C PRO A 137 -13.98 11.92 7.71
N VAL A 138 -15.25 12.19 7.37
CA VAL A 138 -16.27 11.14 7.17
C VAL A 138 -15.89 10.22 6.01
N LEU A 139 -15.24 10.72 4.97
CA LEU A 139 -14.78 9.91 3.85
C LEU A 139 -13.85 8.79 4.31
N THR A 140 -12.92 9.09 5.21
CA THR A 140 -12.00 8.08 5.76
C THR A 140 -12.76 7.00 6.55
N LEU A 141 -13.77 7.39 7.31
CA LEU A 141 -14.62 6.44 8.04
C LEU A 141 -15.44 5.55 7.10
N ILE A 142 -15.95 6.11 6.00
CA ILE A 142 -16.66 5.35 4.97
C ILE A 142 -15.72 4.32 4.32
N VAL A 143 -14.51 4.72 3.96
CA VAL A 143 -13.51 3.81 3.36
C VAL A 143 -13.15 2.67 4.33
N ILE A 144 -12.92 2.99 5.60
CA ILE A 144 -12.68 1.96 6.64
C ILE A 144 -13.87 1.03 6.76
N GLY A 145 -15.10 1.57 6.79
CA GLY A 145 -16.32 0.77 6.84
C GLY A 145 -16.47 -0.16 5.64
N LEU A 146 -16.21 0.32 4.43
CA LEU A 146 -16.22 -0.48 3.21
C LEU A 146 -15.17 -1.60 3.24
N LEU A 147 -13.96 -1.32 3.73
CA LEU A 147 -12.92 -2.34 3.90
C LEU A 147 -13.32 -3.39 4.93
N CYS A 148 -13.94 -3.00 6.03
CA CYS A 148 -14.47 -3.94 7.02
C CYS A 148 -15.56 -4.84 6.42
N LEU A 149 -16.50 -4.25 5.68
CA LEU A 149 -17.56 -4.99 4.97
C LEU A 149 -16.96 -5.94 3.92
N PHE A 150 -15.95 -5.49 3.17
CA PHE A 150 -15.24 -6.33 2.21
C PHE A 150 -14.59 -7.54 2.89
N ILE A 151 -13.93 -7.35 4.04
CA ILE A 151 -13.32 -8.46 4.79
C ILE A 151 -14.38 -9.44 5.28
N ILE A 152 -15.53 -8.95 5.78
CA ILE A 152 -16.63 -9.79 6.23
C ILE A 152 -17.22 -10.58 5.06
N TRP A 153 -17.41 -9.92 3.92
CA TRP A 153 -17.89 -10.57 2.70
C TRP A 153 -16.90 -11.61 2.20
N PHE A 154 -15.60 -11.27 2.12
CA PHE A 154 -14.53 -12.17 1.68
C PHE A 154 -14.46 -13.45 2.53
N ARG A 155 -14.66 -13.34 3.86
CA ARG A 155 -14.71 -14.50 4.76
C ARG A 155 -15.84 -15.48 4.46
N LYS A 156 -16.92 -15.03 3.81
CA LYS A 156 -18.05 -15.86 3.40
C LYS A 156 -17.84 -16.51 2.02
N THR A 157 -16.85 -16.06 1.26
CA THR A 157 -16.52 -16.65 -0.03
C THR A 157 -15.81 -17.99 0.14
N LYS A 158 -15.87 -18.84 -0.90
CA LYS A 158 -15.19 -20.13 -0.93
C LYS A 158 -13.70 -20.00 -0.61
N LEU A 159 -13.01 -19.05 -1.26
CA LEU A 159 -11.60 -18.75 -1.00
C LEU A 159 -11.33 -18.36 0.47
N GLY A 160 -12.21 -17.58 1.09
CA GLY A 160 -12.05 -17.20 2.49
C GLY A 160 -12.24 -18.37 3.45
N GLN A 161 -13.09 -19.31 3.10
CA GLN A 161 -13.30 -20.54 3.86
C GLN A 161 -12.12 -21.50 3.69
N ASP A 162 -11.63 -21.68 2.46
CA ASP A 162 -10.46 -22.53 2.17
C ASP A 162 -9.21 -22.03 2.90
N ILE A 163 -8.96 -20.71 2.89
CA ILE A 163 -7.86 -20.11 3.65
C ILE A 163 -7.97 -20.40 5.16
N ARG A 164 -9.17 -20.39 5.69
CA ARG A 164 -9.41 -20.69 7.11
C ARG A 164 -9.17 -22.16 7.44
N THR A 165 -9.58 -23.09 6.58
CA THR A 165 -9.36 -24.52 6.77
C THR A 165 -7.87 -24.86 6.72
N VAL A 166 -7.13 -24.32 5.78
CA VAL A 166 -5.67 -24.44 5.70
C VAL A 166 -4.99 -23.91 6.97
N GLY A 167 -5.46 -22.77 7.50
CA GLY A 167 -4.92 -22.19 8.72
C GLY A 167 -5.18 -22.98 9.98
N MET A 168 -6.26 -23.79 10.00
CA MET A 168 -6.60 -24.64 11.14
C MET A 168 -5.84 -25.98 11.11
N ASN A 169 -5.58 -26.53 9.96
CA ASN A 169 -4.85 -27.81 9.84
C ASN A 169 -4.21 -27.97 8.46
N MET A 170 -2.91 -27.67 8.36
CA MET A 170 -2.14 -27.78 7.10
C MET A 170 -2.00 -29.22 6.57
N GLN A 171 -2.26 -30.24 7.40
CA GLN A 171 -2.11 -31.64 6.99
C GLN A 171 -3.40 -32.23 6.40
N VAL A 172 -4.54 -31.55 6.58
CA VAL A 172 -5.85 -32.06 6.16
C VAL A 172 -6.40 -31.28 4.95
N ALA A 173 -5.78 -30.16 4.58
CA ALA A 173 -6.12 -29.36 3.42
C ALA A 173 -5.19 -29.66 2.25
#